data_d5ebc1a5374b1991865f13ca9deecd36
#
_entry.id   d5ebc1a5374b1991865f13ca9deecd36
#
_cell.length_a   1.000
_cell.length_b   1.000
_cell.length_c   1.000
_cell.angle_alpha   90.00
_cell.angle_beta   90.00
_cell.angle_gamma   90.00
#
_symmetry.space_group_name_H-M   'P 1'
#
loop_
_entity.id
_entity.type
_entity.pdbx_description
1 polymer ?
#
loop_
_entity_poly.entity_id
_entity_poly.type
_entity_poly.pdbx_seq_one_letter_code
_entity_poly.pdbx_strand_id
1 'polypeptide(L)'
;MKLLLDTHTFLWALSEPNRLSKKQIAAMEDPTNKVYVSSISITEIAIKASLGKLELVFDPLDAAEKSGFEMLDFSSKDFFSKNF
;
A
#
# COMPACT_ATOMS: atom_id res chain seq x y z
N MET A 1 -0.58 16.12 -1.39
CA MET A 1 -1.81 15.32 -1.50
C MET A 1 -1.61 13.98 -0.81
N LYS A 2 -2.65 13.44 -0.22
CA LYS A 2 -2.59 12.12 0.43
C LYS A 2 -3.15 11.07 -0.51
N LEU A 3 -2.39 10.00 -0.71
CA LEU A 3 -2.79 8.88 -1.56
C LEU A 3 -2.92 7.62 -0.71
N LEU A 4 -4.05 6.95 -0.81
CA LEU A 4 -4.24 5.67 -0.15
C LEU A 4 -4.25 4.57 -1.21
N LEU A 5 -3.29 3.67 -1.11
CA LEU A 5 -3.19 2.55 -2.04
C LEU A 5 -4.15 1.43 -1.62
N ASP A 6 -4.87 0.87 -2.59
CA ASP A 6 -5.60 -0.36 -2.33
C ASP A 6 -4.60 -1.54 -2.32
N THR A 7 -5.10 -2.71 -1.92
CA THR A 7 -4.26 -3.90 -1.78
C THR A 7 -3.55 -4.27 -3.08
N HIS A 8 -4.26 -4.24 -4.20
CA HIS A 8 -3.68 -4.61 -5.50
C HIS A 8 -2.62 -3.61 -5.96
N THR A 9 -2.91 -2.31 -5.83
CA THR A 9 -1.97 -1.27 -6.21
C THR A 9 -0.69 -1.37 -5.38
N PHE A 10 -0.83 -1.61 -4.09
CA PHE A 10 0.32 -1.80 -3.21
C PHE A 10 1.17 -3.00 -3.64
N LEU A 11 0.54 -4.15 -3.91
CA LEU A 11 1.26 -5.34 -4.36
C LEU A 11 1.97 -5.10 -5.68
N TRP A 12 1.30 -4.46 -6.64
CA TRP A 12 1.91 -4.17 -7.93
C TRP A 12 3.07 -3.20 -7.82
N ALA A 13 2.96 -2.20 -6.94
CA ALA A 13 4.05 -1.25 -6.73
C ALA A 13 5.33 -1.94 -6.25
N LEU A 14 5.19 -3.00 -5.47
CA LEU A 14 6.32 -3.71 -4.90
C LEU A 14 6.82 -4.87 -5.78
N SER A 15 5.93 -5.54 -6.50
CA SER A 15 6.28 -6.76 -7.23
C SER A 15 6.15 -6.65 -8.74
N GLU A 16 5.20 -5.88 -9.22
CA GLU A 16 4.92 -5.76 -10.66
C GLU A 16 4.58 -4.31 -11.03
N PRO A 17 5.53 -3.38 -10.89
CA PRO A 17 5.25 -1.95 -11.12
C PRO A 17 4.83 -1.65 -12.56
N ASN A 18 5.15 -2.51 -13.50
CA ASN A 18 4.71 -2.35 -14.88
C ASN A 18 3.20 -2.47 -15.07
N ARG A 19 2.49 -2.99 -14.07
CA ARG A 19 1.02 -3.03 -14.10
C ARG A 19 0.38 -1.70 -13.73
N LEU A 20 1.16 -0.79 -13.16
CA LEU A 20 0.67 0.53 -12.80
C LEU A 20 0.73 1.46 -13.99
N SER A 21 -0.22 2.40 -14.08
CA SER A 21 -0.19 3.43 -15.11
C SER A 21 0.94 4.43 -14.82
N LYS A 22 1.36 5.15 -15.86
CA LYS A 22 2.37 6.20 -15.69
C LYS A 22 1.91 7.28 -14.71
N LYS A 23 0.62 7.59 -14.70
CA LYS A 23 0.04 8.55 -13.75
C LYS A 23 0.14 8.05 -12.33
N GLN A 24 -0.14 6.77 -12.09
CA GLN A 24 -0.04 6.18 -10.76
C GLN A 24 1.40 6.23 -10.25
N ILE A 25 2.35 5.84 -11.09
CA ILE A 25 3.77 5.87 -10.73
C ILE A 25 4.22 7.29 -10.44
N ALA A 26 3.87 8.23 -11.30
CA ALA A 26 4.25 9.63 -11.11
C ALA A 26 3.69 10.21 -9.82
N ALA A 27 2.43 9.89 -9.50
CA ALA A 27 1.80 10.36 -8.26
C ALA A 27 2.48 9.77 -7.02
N MET A 28 2.89 8.51 -7.09
CA MET A 28 3.56 7.85 -5.97
C MET A 28 4.99 8.33 -5.77
N GLU A 29 5.66 8.75 -6.84
CA GLU A 29 7.03 9.26 -6.79
C GLU A 29 7.11 10.76 -6.49
N ASP A 30 5.99 11.46 -6.57
CA ASP A 30 5.95 12.90 -6.31
C ASP A 30 6.20 13.17 -4.82
N PRO A 31 7.28 13.89 -4.47
CA PRO A 31 7.61 14.13 -3.07
C PRO A 31 6.62 15.01 -2.33
N THR A 32 5.73 15.70 -3.05
CA THR A 32 4.68 16.51 -2.42
C THR A 32 3.50 15.67 -1.97
N ASN A 33 3.42 14.42 -2.43
CA ASN A 33 2.37 13.48 -2.05
C ASN A 33 2.84 12.57 -0.92
N LYS A 34 1.95 12.31 0.02
CA LYS A 34 2.16 11.27 1.04
C LYS A 34 1.40 10.03 0.62
N VAL A 35 2.08 8.91 0.56
CA VAL A 35 1.50 7.63 0.13
C VAL A 35 1.26 6.77 1.37
N TYR A 36 0.02 6.34 1.53
CA TYR A 36 -0.42 5.52 2.66
C TYR A 36 -0.83 4.15 2.18
N VAL A 37 -0.59 3.16 3.02
CA VAL A 37 -1.15 1.82 2.85
C VAL A 37 -1.89 1.45 4.12
N SER A 38 -3.08 0.88 3.98
CA SER A 38 -3.90 0.49 5.12
C SER A 38 -3.29 -0.71 5.84
N SER A 39 -3.32 -0.69 7.18
CA SER A 39 -2.92 -1.85 7.97
C SER A 39 -3.80 -3.07 7.65
N ILE A 40 -5.04 -2.84 7.23
CA ILE A 40 -5.94 -3.92 6.80
C ILE A 40 -5.41 -4.57 5.53
N SER A 41 -4.91 -3.79 4.57
CA SER A 41 -4.31 -4.33 3.35
C SER A 41 -3.09 -5.18 3.65
N ILE A 42 -2.22 -4.72 4.54
CA ILE A 42 -1.04 -5.47 4.97
C ILE A 42 -1.46 -6.80 5.61
N THR A 43 -2.46 -6.75 6.49
CA THR A 43 -2.98 -7.95 7.17
C THR A 43 -3.58 -8.94 6.17
N GLU A 44 -4.35 -8.45 5.21
CA GLU A 44 -4.95 -9.29 4.16
C GLU A 44 -3.87 -10.02 3.35
N ILE A 45 -2.83 -9.31 2.96
CA ILE A 45 -1.71 -9.88 2.23
C ILE A 45 -1.01 -10.95 3.06
N ALA A 46 -0.74 -10.67 4.33
CA ALA A 46 -0.07 -11.60 5.22
C ALA A 46 -0.90 -12.88 5.41
N ILE A 47 -2.21 -12.75 5.57
CA ILE A 47 -3.10 -13.90 5.69
C ILE A 47 -3.09 -14.75 4.42
N LYS A 48 -3.21 -14.13 3.27
CA LYS A 48 -3.19 -14.85 1.98
C LYS A 48 -1.87 -15.56 1.77
N ALA A 49 -0.76 -14.94 2.13
CA ALA A 49 0.56 -15.57 2.04
C ALA A 49 0.67 -16.78 2.97
N SER A 50 0.17 -16.68 4.20
CA SER A 50 0.21 -17.78 5.16
C SER A 50 -0.66 -18.96 4.73
N LEU A 51 -1.71 -18.69 3.96
CA LEU A 51 -2.59 -19.75 3.43
C LEU A 51 -2.10 -20.34 2.10
N GLY A 52 -0.94 -19.91 1.62
CA GLY A 52 -0.39 -20.40 0.37
C GLY A 52 -1.09 -19.86 -0.88
N LYS A 53 -1.97 -18.87 -0.73
CA LYS A 53 -2.71 -18.28 -1.85
C LYS A 53 -1.95 -17.17 -2.56
N LEU A 54 -0.85 -16.72 -1.96
CA LEU A 54 -0.04 -15.64 -2.47
C LEU A 54 1.41 -15.92 -2.11
N GLU A 55 2.30 -15.92 -3.11
CA GLU A 55 3.73 -16.05 -2.86
C GLU A 55 4.34 -14.67 -2.67
N LEU A 56 4.98 -14.47 -1.52
CA LEU A 56 5.71 -13.25 -1.24
C LEU A 56 7.17 -13.57 -1.02
N VAL A 57 8.04 -12.78 -1.64
CA VAL A 57 9.48 -12.85 -1.44
C VAL A 57 9.98 -11.73 -0.51
N PHE A 58 9.06 -11.02 0.09
CA PHE A 58 9.35 -9.88 0.96
C PHE A 58 8.31 -9.80 2.08
N ASP A 59 8.69 -9.11 3.17
CA ASP A 59 7.76 -8.76 4.24
C ASP A 59 7.00 -7.50 3.82
N PRO A 60 5.66 -7.55 3.72
CA PRO A 60 4.89 -6.38 3.26
C PRO A 60 5.09 -5.13 4.12
N LEU A 61 5.19 -5.29 5.44
CA LEU A 61 5.39 -4.16 6.34
C LEU A 61 6.76 -3.53 6.13
N ASP A 62 7.80 -4.35 6.07
CA ASP A 62 9.16 -3.89 5.84
C ASP A 62 9.28 -3.20 4.46
N ALA A 63 8.68 -3.78 3.45
CA ALA A 63 8.69 -3.22 2.10
C ALA A 63 7.98 -1.87 2.05
N ALA A 64 6.86 -1.72 2.76
CA ALA A 64 6.16 -0.44 2.83
C ALA A 64 7.03 0.64 3.46
N GLU A 65 7.70 0.31 4.55
CA GLU A 65 8.60 1.25 5.23
C GLU A 65 9.77 1.65 4.34
N LYS A 66 10.39 0.69 3.68
CA LYS A 66 11.54 0.94 2.79
C LYS A 66 11.15 1.75 1.56
N SER A 67 9.91 1.63 1.12
CA SER A 67 9.41 2.40 -0.02
C SER A 67 8.97 3.82 0.36
N GLY A 68 9.02 4.15 1.64
CA GLY A 68 8.59 5.46 2.13
C GLY A 68 7.08 5.59 2.27
N PHE A 69 6.34 4.49 2.23
CA PHE A 69 4.90 4.50 2.44
C PHE A 69 4.61 4.57 3.93
N GLU A 70 3.58 5.33 4.29
CA GLU A 70 3.14 5.43 5.67
C GLU A 70 2.01 4.44 5.91
N MET A 71 2.07 3.79 7.08
CA MET A 71 1.01 2.88 7.50
C MET A 71 -0.16 3.69 8.01
N LEU A 72 -1.34 3.46 7.45
CA LEU A 72 -2.56 4.06 7.96
C LEU A 72 -3.26 3.05 8.85
N ASP A 73 -3.31 3.36 10.14
CA ASP A 73 -4.00 2.52 11.11
C ASP A 73 -5.51 2.58 10.86
N PHE A 74 -6.15 1.42 10.95
CA PHE A 74 -7.59 1.32 10.82
C PHE A 74 -8.34 2.23 11.80
N SER A 75 -7.76 2.52 12.96
CA SER A 75 -8.37 3.39 13.96
C SER A 75 -8.21 4.87 13.67
N SER A 76 -7.60 5.27 12.55
CA SER A 76 -7.39 6.68 12.21
C SER A 76 -8.72 7.32 11.78
N LYS A 77 -9.41 7.89 12.74
CA LYS A 77 -10.72 8.50 12.53
C LYS A 77 -10.67 9.71 11.60
N ASP A 78 -9.61 10.51 11.70
CA ASP A 78 -9.47 11.72 10.90
C ASP A 78 -9.41 11.43 9.41
N PHE A 79 -8.77 10.33 9.04
CA PHE A 79 -8.68 9.95 7.64
C PHE A 79 -9.99 9.37 7.15
N PHE A 80 -10.54 8.40 7.88
CA PHE A 80 -11.74 7.67 7.44
C PHE A 80 -13.00 8.53 7.51
N SER A 81 -13.13 9.41 8.48
CA SER A 81 -14.32 10.26 8.62
C SER A 81 -14.50 11.21 7.44
N LYS A 82 -13.43 11.56 6.75
CA LYS A 82 -13.51 12.42 5.56
C LYS A 82 -14.03 11.70 4.33
N ASN A 83 -13.96 10.38 4.33
CA ASN A 83 -14.35 9.55 3.19
C ASN A 83 -15.72 8.90 3.35
N PHE A 84 -16.31 9.04 4.50
CA PHE A 84 -17.60 8.52 4.84
C PHE A 84 -18.53 9.62 5.31
#